data_9dae4019aa9e61bfd1afca04f349e1ef
#
_entry.id   9dae4019aa9e61bfd1afca04f349e1ef
#
_cell.length_a   1.000
_cell.length_b   1.000
_cell.length_c   1.000
_cell.angle_alpha   90.00
_cell.angle_beta   90.00
_cell.angle_gamma   90.00
#
_symmetry.space_group_name_H-M   'P 1'
#
loop_
_entity.id
_entity.type
_entity.pdbx_description
1 polymer ?
#
loop_
_entity_poly.entity_id
_entity_poly.type
_entity_poly.pdbx_seq_one_letter_code
_entity_poly.pdbx_strand_id
1 'polypeptide(L)'
;MLFRSWKMNKTPSEAVALINELKPLVQNEDVDVVFCVPAISIVPAMEAAKGTNINIGAENMYFEESGAYTGEIAPNMLTDVGVKYVIIGHSERREYFAETDATVNKKVLKAFEHGITPIICCGETLEQREQGIAVDFIRQQIKIAFLNVTADQAKKAVIAYEPIWAIGTGKTATSDQAEEICAAIRECIKEVYDEATAEEIGRASCRERV
;
A
#
# COMPACT_ATOMS: atom_id res chain seq x y z
N MET A 1 2.42 -2.49 -11.78
CA MET A 1 1.97 -3.37 -10.67
C MET A 1 0.45 -3.37 -10.57
N LEU A 2 -0.16 -4.52 -10.37
CA LEU A 2 -1.56 -4.68 -9.99
C LEU A 2 -1.60 -5.18 -8.54
N PHE A 3 -2.15 -4.40 -7.61
CA PHE A 3 -2.28 -4.84 -6.23
C PHE A 3 -3.73 -4.74 -5.73
N ARG A 4 -4.07 -5.57 -4.75
CA ARG A 4 -5.38 -5.57 -4.10
C ARG A 4 -5.25 -5.88 -2.61
N SER A 5 -5.80 -5.03 -1.76
CA SER A 5 -6.06 -5.37 -0.36
C SER A 5 -7.36 -6.16 -0.27
N TRP A 6 -7.34 -7.25 0.48
CA TRP A 6 -8.56 -8.00 0.77
C TRP A 6 -9.29 -7.46 1.99
N LYS A 7 -8.65 -6.54 2.70
CA LYS A 7 -9.17 -5.97 3.94
C LYS A 7 -9.54 -7.09 4.92
N MET A 8 -10.54 -6.91 5.76
CA MET A 8 -11.01 -7.93 6.70
C MET A 8 -11.98 -8.91 6.02
N ASN A 9 -11.51 -9.57 4.96
CA ASN A 9 -12.30 -10.57 4.24
C ASN A 9 -11.50 -11.83 4.00
N LYS A 10 -12.21 -12.94 3.81
CA LYS A 10 -11.69 -14.28 3.53
C LYS A 10 -11.00 -14.94 4.73
N THR A 11 -11.56 -16.07 5.09
CA THR A 11 -10.87 -17.04 5.97
C THR A 11 -9.67 -17.63 5.24
N PRO A 12 -8.70 -18.26 5.93
CA PRO A 12 -7.56 -18.90 5.28
C PRO A 12 -7.95 -19.89 4.17
N SER A 13 -8.99 -20.70 4.37
CA SER A 13 -9.47 -21.65 3.37
C SER A 13 -10.08 -20.97 2.13
N GLU A 14 -10.87 -19.90 2.34
CA GLU A 14 -11.41 -19.10 1.24
C GLU A 14 -10.30 -18.33 0.49
N ALA A 15 -9.25 -17.90 1.19
CA ALA A 15 -8.08 -17.28 0.60
C ALA A 15 -7.39 -18.24 -0.37
N VAL A 16 -7.14 -19.47 0.05
CA VAL A 16 -6.55 -20.52 -0.80
C VAL A 16 -7.43 -20.82 -2.01
N ALA A 17 -8.76 -20.95 -1.81
CA ALA A 17 -9.69 -21.19 -2.89
C ALA A 17 -9.65 -20.07 -3.94
N LEU A 18 -9.74 -18.81 -3.50
CA LEU A 18 -9.72 -17.65 -4.40
C LEU A 18 -8.40 -17.54 -5.17
N ILE A 19 -7.25 -17.77 -4.52
CA ILE A 19 -5.95 -17.76 -5.21
C ILE A 19 -5.91 -18.82 -6.30
N ASN A 20 -6.42 -20.03 -6.02
CA ASN A 20 -6.45 -21.11 -7.02
C ASN A 20 -7.35 -20.77 -8.23
N GLU A 21 -8.47 -20.05 -7.99
CA GLU A 21 -9.33 -19.56 -9.07
C GLU A 21 -8.66 -18.46 -9.90
N LEU A 22 -7.87 -17.58 -9.25
CA LEU A 22 -7.23 -16.45 -9.91
C LEU A 22 -5.97 -16.83 -10.69
N LYS A 23 -5.25 -17.88 -10.29
CA LYS A 23 -4.01 -18.32 -10.96
C LYS A 23 -4.08 -18.33 -12.48
N PRO A 24 -5.06 -19.00 -13.12
CA PRO A 24 -5.13 -19.05 -14.57
C PRO A 24 -5.50 -17.71 -15.22
N LEU A 25 -6.06 -16.76 -14.45
CA LEU A 25 -6.55 -15.49 -14.96
C LEU A 25 -5.50 -14.37 -14.93
N VAL A 26 -4.46 -14.53 -14.10
CA VAL A 26 -3.43 -13.49 -13.87
C VAL A 26 -2.04 -13.93 -14.30
N GLN A 27 -1.93 -14.93 -15.16
CA GLN A 27 -0.68 -15.36 -15.77
C GLN A 27 -0.20 -14.30 -16.78
N ASN A 28 0.56 -13.34 -16.26
CA ASN A 28 1.12 -12.25 -17.05
C ASN A 28 2.52 -11.94 -16.50
N GLU A 29 3.53 -12.05 -17.34
CA GLU A 29 4.94 -11.81 -16.97
C GLU A 29 5.29 -10.31 -16.98
N ASP A 30 4.45 -9.46 -17.58
CA ASP A 30 4.70 -8.03 -17.73
C ASP A 30 4.23 -7.19 -16.52
N VAL A 31 3.46 -7.80 -15.60
CA VAL A 31 2.85 -7.07 -14.47
C VAL A 31 3.02 -7.84 -13.18
N ASP A 32 3.58 -7.20 -12.16
CA ASP A 32 3.56 -7.73 -10.79
C ASP A 32 2.13 -7.78 -10.27
N VAL A 33 1.68 -8.95 -9.86
CA VAL A 33 0.39 -9.17 -9.22
C VAL A 33 0.60 -9.37 -7.72
N VAL A 34 0.00 -8.52 -6.89
CA VAL A 34 0.17 -8.55 -5.43
C VAL A 34 -1.19 -8.61 -4.76
N PHE A 35 -1.45 -9.66 -3.97
CA PHE A 35 -2.60 -9.73 -3.07
C PHE A 35 -2.15 -9.52 -1.63
N CYS A 36 -2.59 -8.41 -1.04
CA CYS A 36 -2.37 -8.16 0.38
C CYS A 36 -3.55 -8.75 1.16
N VAL A 37 -3.24 -9.68 2.06
CA VAL A 37 -4.23 -10.52 2.74
C VAL A 37 -4.15 -10.34 4.26
N PRO A 38 -5.22 -10.66 5.02
CA PRO A 38 -5.18 -10.71 6.48
C PRO A 38 -4.01 -11.57 6.99
N ALA A 39 -3.40 -11.17 8.10
CA ALA A 39 -2.18 -11.81 8.63
C ALA A 39 -2.32 -13.34 8.80
N ILE A 40 -3.48 -13.81 9.27
CA ILE A 40 -3.75 -15.24 9.45
C ILE A 40 -3.81 -16.03 8.14
N SER A 41 -3.96 -15.34 7.00
CA SER A 41 -4.06 -15.94 5.67
C SER A 41 -2.75 -15.88 4.89
N ILE A 42 -1.71 -15.18 5.38
CA ILE A 42 -0.46 -14.99 4.65
C ILE A 42 0.19 -16.33 4.30
N VAL A 43 0.46 -17.17 5.29
CA VAL A 43 1.17 -18.45 5.06
C VAL A 43 0.41 -19.39 4.10
N PRO A 44 -0.89 -19.70 4.33
CA PRO A 44 -1.64 -20.53 3.40
C PRO A 44 -1.80 -19.91 2.00
N ALA A 45 -1.90 -18.57 1.91
CA ALA A 45 -1.97 -17.87 0.63
C ALA A 45 -0.64 -17.96 -0.14
N MET A 46 0.50 -17.81 0.53
CA MET A 46 1.83 -17.97 -0.07
C MET A 46 2.04 -19.38 -0.58
N GLU A 47 1.65 -20.39 0.19
CA GLU A 47 1.72 -21.79 -0.25
C GLU A 47 0.86 -22.02 -1.50
N ALA A 48 -0.36 -21.49 -1.50
CA ALA A 48 -1.25 -21.56 -2.67
C ALA A 48 -0.67 -20.84 -3.89
N ALA A 49 0.04 -19.73 -3.73
CA ALA A 49 0.60 -18.94 -4.82
C ALA A 49 1.92 -19.49 -5.39
N LYS A 50 2.52 -20.53 -4.80
CA LYS A 50 3.79 -21.10 -5.28
C LYS A 50 3.77 -21.46 -6.75
N GLY A 51 4.86 -21.12 -7.44
CA GLY A 51 5.04 -21.41 -8.87
C GLY A 51 4.22 -20.52 -9.81
N THR A 52 3.68 -19.42 -9.31
CA THR A 52 2.96 -18.40 -10.09
C THR A 52 3.63 -17.03 -9.97
N ASN A 53 3.18 -16.06 -10.77
CA ASN A 53 3.58 -14.66 -10.67
C ASN A 53 2.83 -13.87 -9.57
N ILE A 54 1.99 -14.54 -8.76
CA ILE A 54 1.24 -13.92 -7.67
C ILE A 54 2.16 -13.74 -6.46
N ASN A 55 2.30 -12.51 -6.01
CA ASN A 55 2.95 -12.16 -4.76
C ASN A 55 1.91 -11.97 -3.65
N ILE A 56 2.23 -12.43 -2.45
CA ILE A 56 1.40 -12.20 -1.27
C ILE A 56 2.05 -11.11 -0.43
N GLY A 57 1.26 -10.09 -0.06
CA GLY A 57 1.65 -8.99 0.80
C GLY A 57 0.88 -8.99 2.12
N ALA A 58 1.39 -8.22 3.07
CA ALA A 58 0.71 -7.95 4.33
C ALA A 58 -0.14 -6.67 4.21
N GLU A 59 -1.23 -6.58 4.96
CA GLU A 59 -2.11 -5.40 4.99
C GLU A 59 -1.66 -4.35 6.00
N ASN A 60 -0.72 -4.69 6.86
CA ASN A 60 -0.08 -3.81 7.84
C ASN A 60 1.14 -4.50 8.45
N MET A 61 2.01 -3.71 9.07
CA MET A 61 3.02 -4.15 10.02
C MET A 61 3.27 -3.07 11.06
N TYR A 62 3.87 -3.44 12.19
CA TYR A 62 4.35 -2.48 13.17
C TYR A 62 5.79 -2.03 12.86
N PHE A 63 6.26 -1.00 13.54
CA PHE A 63 7.61 -0.44 13.33
C PHE A 63 8.63 -0.86 14.40
N GLU A 64 8.22 -1.70 15.36
CA GLU A 64 9.12 -2.28 16.37
C GLU A 64 9.43 -3.74 16.03
N GLU A 65 10.63 -4.18 16.38
CA GLU A 65 11.11 -5.55 16.11
C GLU A 65 10.46 -6.59 17.03
N SER A 66 10.14 -6.18 18.25
CA SER A 66 9.52 -7.01 19.28
C SER A 66 9.07 -6.15 20.44
N GLY A 67 8.31 -6.71 21.36
CA GLY A 67 7.95 -6.00 22.58
C GLY A 67 6.51 -6.20 23.04
N ALA A 68 6.06 -5.38 23.97
CA ALA A 68 4.72 -5.43 24.56
C ALA A 68 3.69 -4.71 23.67
N TYR A 69 3.51 -5.19 22.45
CA TYR A 69 2.60 -4.65 21.43
C TYR A 69 1.59 -5.72 21.03
N THR A 70 0.78 -6.14 21.97
CA THR A 70 -0.17 -7.24 21.78
C THR A 70 -1.07 -7.03 20.56
N GLY A 71 -1.03 -7.96 19.61
CA GLY A 71 -1.82 -7.94 18.38
C GLY A 71 -1.08 -7.37 17.15
N GLU A 72 0.08 -6.73 17.31
CA GLU A 72 0.87 -6.21 16.20
C GLU A 72 1.76 -7.30 15.57
N ILE A 73 2.06 -7.11 14.30
CA ILE A 73 2.94 -7.97 13.51
C ILE A 73 4.25 -7.23 13.27
N ALA A 74 5.36 -7.79 13.77
CA ALA A 74 6.67 -7.21 13.56
C ALA A 74 7.21 -7.48 12.14
N PRO A 75 8.10 -6.62 11.59
CA PRO A 75 8.66 -6.80 10.25
C PRO A 75 9.39 -8.14 10.06
N ASN A 76 10.14 -8.57 11.06
CA ASN A 76 10.86 -9.85 11.05
C ASN A 76 9.92 -11.07 10.95
N MET A 77 8.70 -10.99 11.52
CA MET A 77 7.68 -12.04 11.36
C MET A 77 7.20 -12.15 9.90
N LEU A 78 7.14 -11.03 9.18
CA LEU A 78 6.77 -11.00 7.76
C LEU A 78 7.89 -11.53 6.87
N THR A 79 9.13 -11.13 7.14
CA THR A 79 10.29 -11.59 6.36
C THR A 79 10.58 -13.07 6.57
N ASP A 80 10.37 -13.60 7.78
CA ASP A 80 10.55 -15.02 8.09
C ASP A 80 9.66 -15.91 7.23
N VAL A 81 8.43 -15.49 6.98
CA VAL A 81 7.51 -16.20 6.07
C VAL A 81 7.66 -15.82 4.59
N GLY A 82 8.56 -14.88 4.26
CA GLY A 82 8.90 -14.52 2.87
C GLY A 82 8.01 -13.43 2.24
N VAL A 83 7.28 -12.64 3.04
CA VAL A 83 6.49 -11.51 2.54
C VAL A 83 7.41 -10.43 1.97
N LYS A 84 7.08 -9.94 0.77
CA LYS A 84 7.86 -8.90 0.06
C LYS A 84 7.16 -7.55 -0.04
N TYR A 85 5.90 -7.46 0.25
CA TYR A 85 5.08 -6.26 0.12
C TYR A 85 4.26 -6.02 1.37
N VAL A 86 4.09 -4.75 1.76
CA VAL A 86 3.22 -4.39 2.89
C VAL A 86 2.47 -3.10 2.58
N ILE A 87 1.17 -3.07 2.85
CA ILE A 87 0.37 -1.84 2.81
C ILE A 87 0.64 -1.05 4.09
N ILE A 88 0.90 0.24 3.94
CA ILE A 88 1.16 1.16 5.05
C ILE A 88 0.31 2.42 4.85
N GLY A 89 -0.36 2.88 5.90
CA GLY A 89 -1.11 4.13 5.87
C GLY A 89 -2.47 4.05 5.17
N HIS A 90 -3.06 2.85 5.03
CA HIS A 90 -4.40 2.71 4.46
C HIS A 90 -5.41 3.59 5.18
N SER A 91 -6.34 4.20 4.44
CA SER A 91 -7.33 5.13 4.97
C SER A 91 -8.11 4.58 6.17
N GLU A 92 -8.54 3.31 6.12
CA GLU A 92 -9.23 2.65 7.24
C GLU A 92 -8.36 2.56 8.50
N ARG A 93 -7.05 2.38 8.37
CA ARG A 93 -6.16 2.36 9.53
C ARG A 93 -5.96 3.74 10.13
N ARG A 94 -5.95 4.77 9.29
CA ARG A 94 -5.90 6.16 9.74
C ARG A 94 -7.19 6.53 10.49
N GLU A 95 -8.33 6.12 9.97
CA GLU A 95 -9.64 6.44 10.53
C GLU A 95 -9.96 5.64 11.81
N TYR A 96 -9.76 4.32 11.78
CA TYR A 96 -10.23 3.42 12.85
C TYR A 96 -9.15 3.01 13.85
N PHE A 97 -7.88 3.11 13.50
CA PHE A 97 -6.76 2.60 14.29
C PHE A 97 -5.71 3.66 14.62
N ALA A 98 -6.07 4.93 14.53
CA ALA A 98 -5.22 6.08 14.90
C ALA A 98 -3.84 6.09 14.20
N GLU A 99 -3.72 5.55 13.00
CA GLU A 99 -2.49 5.61 12.22
C GLU A 99 -2.27 7.04 11.71
N THR A 100 -1.12 7.62 12.03
CA THR A 100 -0.75 9.00 11.68
C THR A 100 0.34 9.03 10.61
N ASP A 101 0.58 10.17 9.96
CA ASP A 101 1.68 10.31 9.01
C ASP A 101 3.03 10.00 9.64
N ALA A 102 3.22 10.35 10.93
CA ALA A 102 4.44 10.02 11.66
C ALA A 102 4.63 8.50 11.87
N THR A 103 3.56 7.77 12.18
CA THR A 103 3.63 6.30 12.31
C THR A 103 3.78 5.63 10.96
N VAL A 104 3.18 6.18 9.90
CA VAL A 104 3.39 5.76 8.50
C VAL A 104 4.87 5.85 8.14
N ASN A 105 5.51 7.00 8.38
CA ASN A 105 6.94 7.17 8.11
C ASN A 105 7.81 6.14 8.85
N LYS A 106 7.57 5.93 10.15
CA LYS A 106 8.30 4.90 10.93
C LYS A 106 8.17 3.51 10.29
N LYS A 107 6.96 3.13 9.85
CA LYS A 107 6.71 1.85 9.17
C LYS A 107 7.41 1.77 7.81
N VAL A 108 7.41 2.86 7.04
CA VAL A 108 8.10 2.94 5.74
C VAL A 108 9.61 2.70 5.90
N LEU A 109 10.24 3.40 6.85
CA LEU A 109 11.67 3.21 7.14
C LEU A 109 11.95 1.77 7.56
N LYS A 110 11.11 1.22 8.44
CA LYS A 110 11.27 -0.14 8.93
C LYS A 110 11.03 -1.19 7.83
N ALA A 111 10.10 -0.97 6.90
CA ALA A 111 9.91 -1.84 5.74
C ALA A 111 11.17 -1.92 4.89
N PHE A 112 11.81 -0.78 4.60
CA PHE A 112 13.06 -0.75 3.85
C PHE A 112 14.22 -1.43 4.58
N GLU A 113 14.34 -1.25 5.90
CA GLU A 113 15.35 -1.95 6.71
C GLU A 113 15.26 -3.47 6.57
N HIS A 114 14.03 -3.99 6.43
CA HIS A 114 13.77 -5.43 6.27
C HIS A 114 13.66 -5.90 4.82
N GLY A 115 13.92 -5.03 3.84
CA GLY A 115 13.81 -5.38 2.43
C GLY A 115 12.39 -5.66 1.95
N ILE A 116 11.39 -5.16 2.67
CA ILE A 116 9.97 -5.24 2.30
C ILE A 116 9.61 -3.99 1.50
N THR A 117 8.98 -4.14 0.36
CA THR A 117 8.49 -3.04 -0.47
C THR A 117 7.23 -2.43 0.14
N PRO A 118 7.26 -1.16 0.61
CA PRO A 118 6.06 -0.51 1.12
C PRO A 118 5.14 -0.07 -0.02
N ILE A 119 3.84 -0.37 0.14
CA ILE A 119 2.74 0.20 -0.64
C ILE A 119 2.11 1.28 0.25
N ILE A 120 2.48 2.52 0.00
CA ILE A 120 2.16 3.67 0.85
C ILE A 120 0.86 4.29 0.39
N CYS A 121 -0.18 4.21 1.23
CA CYS A 121 -1.48 4.78 0.94
C CYS A 121 -1.54 6.25 1.34
N CYS A 122 -2.09 7.06 0.44
CA CYS A 122 -2.43 8.45 0.68
C CYS A 122 -3.80 8.77 0.07
N GLY A 123 -4.50 9.72 0.64
CA GLY A 123 -5.83 10.09 0.16
C GLY A 123 -6.42 11.24 0.95
N GLU A 124 -7.30 11.99 0.29
CA GLU A 124 -8.04 13.11 0.85
C GLU A 124 -9.50 12.73 1.12
N THR A 125 -10.11 13.38 2.10
CA THR A 125 -11.54 13.32 2.38
C THR A 125 -12.32 14.20 1.41
N LEU A 126 -13.66 14.02 1.36
CA LEU A 126 -14.53 14.88 0.56
C LEU A 126 -14.44 16.34 1.01
N GLU A 127 -14.42 16.57 2.31
CA GLU A 127 -14.30 17.91 2.88
C GLU A 127 -13.03 18.62 2.42
N GLN A 128 -11.87 17.95 2.47
CA GLN A 128 -10.60 18.50 2.01
C GLN A 128 -10.63 18.81 0.51
N ARG A 129 -11.32 17.97 -0.28
CA ARG A 129 -11.47 18.20 -1.72
C ARG A 129 -12.38 19.40 -1.99
N GLU A 130 -13.52 19.52 -1.32
CA GLU A 130 -14.46 20.64 -1.45
C GLU A 130 -13.87 21.98 -0.97
N GLN A 131 -12.97 21.93 0.00
CA GLN A 131 -12.21 23.08 0.47
C GLN A 131 -11.06 23.49 -0.46
N GLY A 132 -10.76 22.69 -1.51
CA GLY A 132 -9.68 22.98 -2.44
C GLY A 132 -8.26 22.71 -1.91
N ILE A 133 -8.12 21.97 -0.81
CA ILE A 133 -6.83 21.66 -0.17
C ILE A 133 -6.33 20.21 -0.43
N ALA A 134 -7.00 19.49 -1.32
CA ALA A 134 -6.68 18.09 -1.60
C ALA A 134 -5.20 17.88 -1.97
N VAL A 135 -4.68 18.66 -2.89
CA VAL A 135 -3.28 18.58 -3.34
C VAL A 135 -2.31 18.86 -2.19
N ASP A 136 -2.55 19.92 -1.40
CA ASP A 136 -1.68 20.29 -0.29
C ASP A 136 -1.65 19.21 0.79
N PHE A 137 -2.81 18.63 1.10
CA PHE A 137 -2.95 17.55 2.07
C PHE A 137 -2.20 16.29 1.60
N ILE A 138 -2.35 15.88 0.35
CA ILE A 138 -1.63 14.74 -0.23
C ILE A 138 -0.12 15.00 -0.23
N ARG A 139 0.32 16.18 -0.63
CA ARG A 139 1.74 16.55 -0.59
C ARG A 139 2.32 16.48 0.82
N GLN A 140 1.56 16.90 1.83
CA GLN A 140 1.96 16.75 3.23
C GLN A 140 2.13 15.28 3.61
N GLN A 141 1.16 14.41 3.29
CA GLN A 141 1.25 12.97 3.55
C GLN A 141 2.49 12.35 2.90
N ILE A 142 2.76 12.67 1.64
CA ILE A 142 3.92 12.17 0.90
C ILE A 142 5.23 12.68 1.53
N LYS A 143 5.36 13.98 1.78
CA LYS A 143 6.59 14.54 2.37
C LYS A 143 6.91 13.90 3.71
N ILE A 144 5.90 13.68 4.57
CA ILE A 144 6.12 13.04 5.88
C ILE A 144 6.45 11.56 5.71
N ALA A 145 5.74 10.82 4.86
CA ALA A 145 5.99 9.40 4.63
C ALA A 145 7.42 9.12 4.15
N PHE A 146 8.01 10.05 3.39
CA PHE A 146 9.36 9.92 2.83
C PHE A 146 10.46 10.65 3.63
N LEU A 147 10.18 11.17 4.83
CA LEU A 147 11.23 11.72 5.70
C LEU A 147 12.31 10.67 5.99
N ASN A 148 13.59 11.05 5.77
CA ASN A 148 14.76 10.19 5.97
C ASN A 148 14.80 8.92 5.07
N VAL A 149 13.93 8.82 4.07
CA VAL A 149 14.01 7.78 3.04
C VAL A 149 14.99 8.25 1.96
N THR A 150 15.92 7.40 1.55
CA THR A 150 16.88 7.74 0.47
C THR A 150 16.20 7.64 -0.90
N ALA A 151 16.78 8.30 -1.92
CA ALA A 151 16.27 8.22 -3.31
C ALA A 151 16.22 6.76 -3.81
N ASP A 152 17.26 5.96 -3.53
CA ASP A 152 17.31 4.54 -3.92
C ASP A 152 16.24 3.67 -3.23
N GLN A 153 15.86 4.02 -2.01
CA GLN A 153 14.73 3.39 -1.33
C GLN A 153 13.40 3.85 -1.94
N ALA A 154 13.25 5.16 -2.17
CA ALA A 154 12.03 5.73 -2.74
C ALA A 154 11.68 5.11 -4.10
N LYS A 155 12.65 4.86 -4.98
CA LYS A 155 12.48 4.17 -6.27
C LYS A 155 11.84 2.79 -6.13
N LYS A 156 12.02 2.13 -5.00
CA LYS A 156 11.46 0.79 -4.71
C LYS A 156 10.08 0.83 -4.07
N ALA A 157 9.62 2.01 -3.64
CA ALA A 157 8.30 2.16 -3.05
C ALA A 157 7.18 2.15 -4.09
N VAL A 158 5.97 1.88 -3.63
CA VAL A 158 4.75 2.08 -4.40
C VAL A 158 3.88 3.07 -3.66
N ILE A 159 3.39 4.10 -4.34
CA ILE A 159 2.41 5.03 -3.78
C ILE A 159 1.02 4.65 -4.29
N ALA A 160 0.10 4.38 -3.37
CA ALA A 160 -1.28 4.02 -3.65
C ALA A 160 -2.20 5.20 -3.31
N TYR A 161 -2.68 5.89 -4.32
CA TYR A 161 -3.66 6.94 -4.13
C TYR A 161 -5.06 6.36 -3.93
N GLU A 162 -5.71 6.77 -2.85
CA GLU A 162 -7.06 6.38 -2.46
C GLU A 162 -7.94 7.63 -2.37
N PRO A 163 -8.84 7.92 -3.33
CA PRO A 163 -9.86 8.96 -3.13
C PRO A 163 -10.84 8.49 -2.04
N ILE A 164 -10.57 8.84 -0.75
CA ILE A 164 -11.30 8.31 0.43
C ILE A 164 -12.81 8.55 0.29
N TRP A 165 -13.19 9.71 -0.27
CA TRP A 165 -14.57 10.07 -0.53
C TRP A 165 -15.31 9.20 -1.57
N ALA A 166 -14.57 8.39 -2.32
CA ALA A 166 -15.13 7.45 -3.29
C ALA A 166 -15.19 6.00 -2.76
N ILE A 167 -14.59 5.72 -1.59
CA ILE A 167 -14.57 4.37 -1.01
C ILE A 167 -15.91 4.10 -0.33
N GLY A 168 -16.64 3.07 -0.80
CA GLY A 168 -17.90 2.62 -0.18
C GLY A 168 -19.08 3.60 -0.26
N THR A 169 -18.96 4.70 -1.02
CA THR A 169 -19.99 5.75 -1.08
C THR A 169 -20.85 5.70 -2.32
N GLY A 170 -20.53 4.82 -3.27
CA GLY A 170 -21.14 4.81 -4.62
C GLY A 170 -20.65 5.94 -5.54
N LYS A 171 -19.81 6.86 -5.06
CA LYS A 171 -19.14 7.87 -5.88
C LYS A 171 -17.91 7.25 -6.54
N THR A 172 -17.57 7.72 -7.73
CA THR A 172 -16.35 7.29 -8.44
C THR A 172 -15.55 8.54 -8.82
N ALA A 173 -14.27 8.54 -8.52
CA ALA A 173 -13.37 9.59 -9.01
C ALA A 173 -13.29 9.51 -10.55
N THR A 174 -13.36 10.67 -11.22
CA THR A 174 -13.09 10.75 -12.66
C THR A 174 -11.61 10.49 -12.94
N SER A 175 -11.29 10.15 -14.20
CA SER A 175 -9.89 10.02 -14.63
C SER A 175 -9.09 11.30 -14.40
N ASP A 176 -9.69 12.46 -14.67
CA ASP A 176 -9.05 13.77 -14.49
C ASP A 176 -8.74 14.06 -13.01
N GLN A 177 -9.67 13.73 -12.11
CA GLN A 177 -9.48 13.86 -10.67
C GLN A 177 -8.37 12.94 -10.15
N ALA A 178 -8.29 11.72 -10.68
CA ALA A 178 -7.22 10.79 -10.32
C ALA A 178 -5.88 11.25 -10.88
N GLU A 179 -5.85 11.75 -12.12
CA GLU A 179 -4.64 12.25 -12.77
C GLU A 179 -4.10 13.50 -12.07
N GLU A 180 -4.96 14.44 -11.68
CA GLU A 180 -4.59 15.65 -10.90
C GLU A 180 -3.75 15.26 -9.66
N ILE A 181 -4.25 14.34 -8.87
CA ILE A 181 -3.56 13.93 -7.63
C ILE A 181 -2.31 13.08 -7.93
N CYS A 182 -2.39 12.17 -8.91
CA CYS A 182 -1.23 11.39 -9.29
C CYS A 182 -0.08 12.27 -9.83
N ALA A 183 -0.41 13.30 -10.62
CA ALA A 183 0.58 14.28 -11.09
C ALA A 183 1.17 15.09 -9.93
N ALA A 184 0.34 15.54 -8.98
CA ALA A 184 0.80 16.25 -7.79
C ALA A 184 1.72 15.40 -6.89
N ILE A 185 1.43 14.10 -6.75
CA ILE A 185 2.31 13.15 -6.04
C ILE A 185 3.65 13.05 -6.74
N ARG A 186 3.66 12.86 -8.07
CA ARG A 186 4.89 12.72 -8.86
C ARG A 186 5.75 13.98 -8.79
N GLU A 187 5.15 15.16 -8.91
CA GLU A 187 5.86 16.42 -8.76
C GLU A 187 6.41 16.59 -7.34
N CYS A 188 5.67 16.17 -6.31
CA CYS A 188 6.13 16.20 -4.93
C CYS A 188 7.38 15.30 -4.73
N ILE A 189 7.42 14.11 -5.30
CA ILE A 189 8.59 13.22 -5.26
C ILE A 189 9.77 13.83 -6.02
N LYS A 190 9.53 14.46 -7.17
CA LYS A 190 10.56 15.17 -7.93
C LYS A 190 11.17 16.32 -7.14
N GLU A 191 10.38 17.10 -6.41
CA GLU A 191 10.86 18.16 -5.53
C GLU A 191 11.67 17.64 -4.33
N VAL A 192 11.25 16.49 -3.75
CA VAL A 192 11.92 15.91 -2.58
C VAL A 192 13.25 15.24 -2.97
N TYR A 193 13.33 14.67 -4.16
CA TYR A 193 14.49 13.94 -4.67
C TYR A 193 14.96 14.50 -6.01
N ASP A 194 14.48 13.92 -7.10
CA ASP A 194 14.81 14.27 -8.49
C ASP A 194 13.79 13.65 -9.48
N GLU A 195 13.93 14.02 -10.76
CA GLU A 195 13.10 13.51 -11.86
C GLU A 195 13.21 11.98 -12.00
N ALA A 196 14.42 11.44 -11.95
CA ALA A 196 14.64 10.00 -12.13
C ALA A 196 13.94 9.18 -11.04
N THR A 197 13.98 9.63 -9.80
CA THR A 197 13.25 9.00 -8.69
C THR A 197 11.75 9.10 -8.89
N ALA A 198 11.25 10.26 -9.37
CA ALA A 198 9.84 10.45 -9.64
C ALA A 198 9.31 9.58 -10.80
N GLU A 199 10.13 9.25 -11.78
CA GLU A 199 9.76 8.35 -12.87
C GLU A 199 9.77 6.88 -12.46
N GLU A 200 10.75 6.46 -11.64
CA GLU A 200 10.91 5.06 -11.25
C GLU A 200 9.94 4.62 -10.13
N ILE A 201 9.54 5.53 -9.23
CA ILE A 201 8.66 5.17 -8.12
C ILE A 201 7.36 4.51 -8.60
N GLY A 202 7.01 3.39 -7.96
CA GLY A 202 5.81 2.64 -8.31
C GLY A 202 4.53 3.43 -8.05
N ARG A 203 3.54 3.27 -8.93
CA ARG A 203 2.21 3.85 -8.79
C ARG A 203 1.15 2.77 -8.76
N ALA A 204 0.25 2.87 -7.81
CA ALA A 204 -0.99 2.09 -7.78
C ALA A 204 -2.17 3.03 -7.55
N SER A 205 -3.30 2.72 -8.14
CA SER A 205 -4.57 3.37 -7.84
C SER A 205 -5.47 2.33 -7.18
N CYS A 206 -5.87 2.60 -5.95
CA CYS A 206 -6.84 1.77 -5.27
C CYS A 206 -8.24 2.14 -5.77
N ARG A 207 -8.67 1.48 -6.84
CA ARG A 207 -10.03 1.63 -7.36
C ARG A 207 -10.89 0.49 -6.82
N GLU A 208 -11.66 0.78 -5.79
CA GLU A 208 -12.70 -0.13 -5.35
C GLU A 208 -13.85 -0.11 -6.38
N ARG A 209 -14.01 -1.21 -7.11
CA ARG A 209 -15.32 -1.58 -7.64
C ARG A 209 -15.90 -2.60 -6.68
N VAL A 210 -16.93 -2.20 -5.99
CA VAL A 210 -17.85 -3.13 -5.34
C VAL A 210 -18.58 -3.91 -6.40
#